data_32ca75abdbae7bc66545157958bfc378
#
_entry.id   32ca75abdbae7bc66545157958bfc378
#
_cell.length_a   1.000
_cell.length_b   1.000
_cell.length_c   1.000
_cell.angle_alpha   90.00
_cell.angle_beta   90.00
_cell.angle_gamma   90.00
#
_symmetry.space_group_name_H-M   'P 1'
#
loop_
_entity.id
_entity.type
_entity.pdbx_description
1 polymer ?
#
loop_
_entity_poly.entity_id
_entity_poly.type
_entity_poly.pdbx_seq_one_letter_code
_entity_poly.pdbx_strand_id
1 'polypeptide(L)'
;MKIGFYNIQGGTGKTTLAINIAYYISSIIKTIYVDCDIYGGNSALFFNMVSDPKTINNYLNGMYTIDEVIHEYEDLSVIVSDSTPNAFNTDFDIRKFIDLINYIDEEYEVVILDLPPNITEGNILFSNEELSCKMIVVGEDSVPGISGTLKTLELLDALGIEVIGTIINKDRDIVSYEDVIDNIIAILPYDEEVEEHWIKGEPIIKKKTSFGKELSFLARELAESYIEKDLATMRAIKIAKEFKSQILGKSGEEDEEYM
;
A
#
# COMPACT_ATOMS: atom_id res chain seq x y z
N MET A 1 -8.54 -1.98 3.41
CA MET A 1 -7.23 -2.64 3.73
C MET A 1 -6.10 -1.66 3.40
N LYS A 2 -5.20 -1.36 4.35
CA LYS A 2 -4.01 -0.54 4.10
C LYS A 2 -2.76 -1.40 3.98
N ILE A 3 -1.99 -1.22 2.90
CA ILE A 3 -0.71 -1.91 2.64
C ILE A 3 0.37 -0.87 2.37
N GLY A 4 1.43 -0.87 3.18
CA GLY A 4 2.62 -0.06 2.98
C GLY A 4 3.73 -0.85 2.29
N PHE A 5 4.32 -0.28 1.25
CA PHE A 5 5.54 -0.81 0.63
C PHE A 5 6.74 -0.13 1.25
N TYR A 6 7.56 -0.91 1.94
CA TYR A 6 8.64 -0.34 2.74
C TYR A 6 9.97 -1.09 2.64
N ASN A 7 11.04 -0.37 2.76
CA ASN A 7 12.39 -0.79 3.12
C ASN A 7 13.18 0.47 3.49
N ILE A 8 14.00 0.38 4.55
CA ILE A 8 14.89 1.48 4.95
C ILE A 8 15.91 1.84 3.86
N GLN A 9 16.15 0.93 2.92
CA GLN A 9 17.04 1.15 1.80
C GLN A 9 16.28 1.74 0.61
N GLY A 10 16.88 2.74 -0.02
CA GLY A 10 16.39 3.30 -1.28
C GLY A 10 16.73 2.40 -2.47
N GLY A 11 16.00 2.55 -3.58
CA GLY A 11 16.30 1.89 -4.85
C GLY A 11 15.86 0.44 -4.97
N THR A 12 15.20 -0.15 -3.97
CA THR A 12 14.73 -1.55 -4.01
C THR A 12 13.55 -1.78 -4.95
N GLY A 13 12.89 -0.72 -5.44
CA GLY A 13 11.76 -0.81 -6.36
C GLY A 13 10.39 -0.70 -5.70
N LYS A 14 10.30 -0.20 -4.47
CA LYS A 14 9.03 0.01 -3.73
C LYS A 14 7.97 0.68 -4.59
N THR A 15 8.26 1.86 -5.11
CA THR A 15 7.35 2.67 -5.93
C THR A 15 6.85 1.92 -7.15
N THR A 16 7.76 1.24 -7.87
CA THR A 16 7.39 0.44 -9.05
C THR A 16 6.40 -0.66 -8.70
N LEU A 17 6.66 -1.40 -7.61
CA LEU A 17 5.78 -2.48 -7.18
C LEU A 17 4.46 -1.95 -6.65
N ALA A 18 4.48 -0.91 -5.83
CA ALA A 18 3.29 -0.28 -5.27
C ALA A 18 2.33 0.21 -6.36
N ILE A 19 2.83 0.95 -7.36
CA ILE A 19 2.03 1.43 -8.49
C ILE A 19 1.42 0.28 -9.28
N ASN A 20 2.21 -0.73 -9.64
CA ASN A 20 1.74 -1.83 -10.48
C ASN A 20 0.73 -2.73 -9.76
N ILE A 21 0.94 -3.00 -8.47
CA ILE A 21 0.00 -3.78 -7.65
C ILE A 21 -1.28 -2.98 -7.43
N ALA A 22 -1.20 -1.68 -7.08
CA ALA A 22 -2.35 -0.81 -6.95
C ALA A 22 -3.17 -0.76 -8.25
N TYR A 23 -2.49 -0.62 -9.39
CA TYR A 23 -3.11 -0.62 -10.70
C TYR A 23 -3.88 -1.93 -11.00
N TYR A 24 -3.28 -3.09 -10.68
CA TYR A 24 -3.97 -4.37 -10.88
C TYR A 24 -5.21 -4.49 -10.00
N ILE A 25 -5.06 -4.17 -8.71
CA ILE A 25 -6.15 -4.29 -7.73
C ILE A 25 -7.29 -3.33 -8.06
N SER A 26 -7.01 -2.12 -8.57
CA SER A 26 -8.03 -1.12 -8.90
C SER A 26 -9.01 -1.58 -9.97
N SER A 27 -8.62 -2.50 -10.84
CA SER A 27 -9.52 -3.11 -11.82
C SER A 27 -10.60 -4.03 -11.21
N ILE A 28 -10.50 -4.34 -9.91
CA ILE A 28 -11.37 -5.29 -9.19
C ILE A 28 -12.02 -4.62 -7.98
N ILE A 29 -11.29 -3.77 -7.26
CA ILE A 29 -11.66 -3.21 -5.97
C ILE A 29 -11.33 -1.71 -5.96
N LYS A 30 -12.19 -0.86 -5.37
CA LYS A 30 -11.93 0.58 -5.25
C LYS A 30 -10.62 0.83 -4.50
N THR A 31 -9.60 1.26 -5.22
CA THR A 31 -8.22 1.35 -4.73
C THR A 31 -7.64 2.73 -4.92
N ILE A 32 -6.84 3.19 -3.96
CA ILE A 32 -6.01 4.39 -4.06
C ILE A 32 -4.54 4.07 -3.83
N TYR A 33 -3.67 4.68 -4.64
CA TYR A 33 -2.22 4.74 -4.44
C TYR A 33 -1.82 6.10 -3.87
N VAL A 34 -0.96 6.12 -2.87
CA VAL A 34 -0.44 7.35 -2.26
C VAL A 34 1.08 7.31 -2.19
N ASP A 35 1.71 8.29 -2.82
CA ASP A 35 3.15 8.53 -2.66
C ASP A 35 3.40 9.30 -1.37
N CYS A 36 3.89 8.59 -0.36
CA CYS A 36 4.22 9.14 0.96
C CYS A 36 5.68 9.62 1.06
N ASP A 37 6.49 9.48 0.01
CA ASP A 37 7.85 10.03 -0.03
C ASP A 37 7.83 11.51 -0.43
N ILE A 38 7.50 12.35 0.54
CA ILE A 38 7.22 13.77 0.37
C ILE A 38 8.44 14.55 -0.17
N TYR A 39 9.65 14.09 0.11
CA TYR A 39 10.88 14.78 -0.26
C TYR A 39 11.63 14.15 -1.43
N GLY A 40 11.46 12.86 -1.67
CA GLY A 40 12.18 12.11 -2.67
C GLY A 40 11.30 11.33 -3.64
N GLY A 41 9.98 11.47 -3.53
CA GLY A 41 9.02 10.74 -4.35
C GLY A 41 9.07 11.14 -5.82
N ASN A 42 8.81 10.19 -6.67
CA ASN A 42 8.90 10.33 -8.12
C ASN A 42 7.66 9.80 -8.86
N SER A 43 6.58 9.49 -8.15
CA SER A 43 5.37 8.94 -8.76
C SER A 43 4.74 9.90 -9.79
N ALA A 44 4.85 11.23 -9.58
CA ALA A 44 4.39 12.23 -10.55
C ALA A 44 5.07 12.10 -11.92
N LEU A 45 6.31 11.57 -11.99
CA LEU A 45 6.98 11.27 -13.25
C LEU A 45 6.26 10.14 -13.98
N PHE A 46 5.95 9.06 -13.27
CA PHE A 46 5.25 7.91 -13.84
C PHE A 46 3.86 8.29 -14.38
N PHE A 47 3.09 9.03 -13.59
CA PHE A 47 1.74 9.45 -13.96
C PHE A 47 1.69 10.65 -14.92
N ASN A 48 2.85 11.17 -15.36
CA ASN A 48 2.97 12.36 -16.19
C ASN A 48 2.32 13.62 -15.58
N MET A 49 2.46 13.78 -14.26
CA MET A 49 1.86 14.85 -13.47
C MET A 49 2.88 15.83 -12.86
N VAL A 50 4.13 15.88 -13.38
CA VAL A 50 5.22 16.70 -12.82
C VAL A 50 4.88 18.18 -12.73
N SER A 51 4.08 18.68 -13.66
CA SER A 51 3.66 20.09 -13.70
C SER A 51 2.34 20.36 -12.97
N ASP A 52 1.70 19.34 -12.41
CA ASP A 52 0.45 19.51 -11.67
C ASP A 52 0.76 19.98 -10.24
N PRO A 53 0.22 21.12 -9.78
CA PRO A 53 0.45 21.59 -8.42
C PRO A 53 -0.37 20.84 -7.37
N LYS A 54 -1.31 19.98 -7.76
CA LYS A 54 -2.18 19.23 -6.86
C LYS A 54 -1.47 17.97 -6.36
N THR A 55 -0.55 18.15 -5.44
CA THR A 55 0.30 17.10 -4.85
C THR A 55 0.05 16.97 -3.36
N ILE A 56 0.46 15.85 -2.75
CA ILE A 56 0.44 15.68 -1.29
C ILE A 56 1.20 16.81 -0.60
N ASN A 57 2.32 17.28 -1.18
CA ASN A 57 3.13 18.37 -0.65
C ASN A 57 2.31 19.66 -0.50
N ASN A 58 1.58 20.03 -1.55
CA ASN A 58 0.78 21.24 -1.56
C ASN A 58 -0.51 21.11 -0.72
N TYR A 59 -1.04 19.90 -0.54
CA TYR A 59 -2.06 19.64 0.47
C TYR A 59 -1.51 19.89 1.89
N LEU A 60 -0.35 19.32 2.22
CA LEU A 60 0.29 19.50 3.53
C LEU A 60 0.59 20.97 3.82
N ASN A 61 1.00 21.74 2.81
CA ASN A 61 1.17 23.19 2.88
C ASN A 61 -0.17 23.97 2.98
N GLY A 62 -1.31 23.30 2.88
CA GLY A 62 -2.64 23.94 2.99
C GLY A 62 -3.10 24.69 1.76
N MET A 63 -2.52 24.41 0.60
CA MET A 63 -2.89 25.06 -0.67
C MET A 63 -4.10 24.39 -1.33
N TYR A 64 -4.33 23.10 -1.06
CA TYR A 64 -5.40 22.30 -1.63
C TYR A 64 -6.08 21.47 -0.55
N THR A 65 -7.30 21.05 -0.81
CA THR A 65 -8.05 20.06 -0.02
C THR A 65 -7.63 18.63 -0.41
N ILE A 66 -8.07 17.63 0.37
CA ILE A 66 -7.79 16.22 0.08
C ILE A 66 -8.39 15.84 -1.29
N ASP A 67 -9.65 16.19 -1.54
CA ASP A 67 -10.33 15.87 -2.81
C ASP A 67 -9.64 16.47 -4.03
N GLU A 68 -9.03 17.65 -3.89
CA GLU A 68 -8.36 18.33 -4.99
C GLU A 68 -7.02 17.69 -5.39
N VAL A 69 -6.39 16.92 -4.48
CA VAL A 69 -5.11 16.25 -4.73
C VAL A 69 -5.26 14.80 -5.13
N ILE A 70 -6.48 14.28 -5.16
CA ILE A 70 -6.79 12.95 -5.71
C ILE A 70 -6.95 13.08 -7.23
N HIS A 71 -6.17 12.33 -7.96
CA HIS A 71 -6.23 12.22 -9.41
C HIS A 71 -6.71 10.84 -9.83
N GLU A 72 -7.20 10.73 -11.06
CA GLU A 72 -7.62 9.45 -11.64
C GLU A 72 -6.63 9.01 -12.73
N TYR A 73 -6.19 7.77 -12.64
CA TYR A 73 -5.39 7.11 -13.65
C TYR A 73 -6.07 5.78 -14.05
N GLU A 74 -6.85 5.79 -15.12
CA GLU A 74 -7.78 4.71 -15.48
C GLU A 74 -8.74 4.41 -14.30
N ASP A 75 -8.74 3.20 -13.74
CA ASP A 75 -9.57 2.81 -12.59
C ASP A 75 -8.88 3.05 -11.23
N LEU A 76 -7.65 3.56 -11.23
CA LEU A 76 -6.85 3.81 -10.04
C LEU A 76 -6.91 5.27 -9.61
N SER A 77 -7.34 5.55 -8.39
CA SER A 77 -7.14 6.87 -7.78
C SER A 77 -5.70 7.01 -7.28
N VAL A 78 -5.08 8.17 -7.50
CA VAL A 78 -3.69 8.40 -7.12
C VAL A 78 -3.49 9.75 -6.43
N ILE A 79 -2.64 9.77 -5.41
CA ILE A 79 -2.08 10.98 -4.81
C ILE A 79 -0.58 10.95 -5.04
N VAL A 80 -0.07 11.91 -5.79
CA VAL A 80 1.36 11.99 -6.13
C VAL A 80 2.10 12.98 -5.23
N SER A 81 3.40 12.75 -5.06
CA SER A 81 4.31 13.72 -4.44
C SER A 81 4.89 14.70 -5.47
N ASP A 82 5.37 15.86 -5.01
CA ASP A 82 6.06 16.84 -5.86
C ASP A 82 7.46 16.32 -6.24
N SER A 83 7.65 15.97 -7.50
CA SER A 83 8.93 15.48 -8.05
C SER A 83 9.90 16.62 -8.43
N THR A 84 9.59 17.87 -8.08
CA THR A 84 10.45 19.03 -8.32
C THR A 84 11.22 19.44 -7.06
N PRO A 85 12.25 20.31 -7.16
CA PRO A 85 12.93 20.84 -5.98
C PRO A 85 12.00 21.60 -4.99
N ASN A 86 10.78 21.96 -5.39
CA ASN A 86 9.81 22.58 -4.48
C ASN A 86 9.37 21.64 -3.35
N ALA A 87 9.50 20.32 -3.53
CA ALA A 87 9.24 19.35 -2.47
C ALA A 87 9.98 19.68 -1.17
N PHE A 88 11.19 20.24 -1.25
CA PHE A 88 11.97 20.65 -0.07
C PHE A 88 11.38 21.84 0.70
N ASN A 89 10.40 22.53 0.14
CA ASN A 89 9.68 23.61 0.82
C ASN A 89 8.41 23.12 1.52
N THR A 90 8.18 21.81 1.58
CA THR A 90 7.03 21.24 2.26
C THR A 90 7.22 21.31 3.77
N ASP A 91 6.26 21.93 4.46
CA ASP A 91 6.15 21.84 5.92
C ASP A 91 5.33 20.60 6.25
N PHE A 92 5.97 19.57 6.81
CA PHE A 92 5.30 18.31 7.14
C PHE A 92 4.41 18.51 8.37
N ASP A 93 3.13 18.83 8.12
CA ASP A 93 2.10 18.83 9.15
C ASP A 93 1.57 17.42 9.40
N ILE A 94 2.00 16.83 10.52
CA ILE A 94 1.62 15.48 10.95
C ILE A 94 0.10 15.32 11.10
N ARG A 95 -0.64 16.37 11.50
CA ARG A 95 -2.10 16.29 11.67
C ARG A 95 -2.78 16.17 10.32
N LYS A 96 -2.38 17.00 9.36
CA LYS A 96 -2.90 16.89 8.00
C LYS A 96 -2.59 15.54 7.36
N PHE A 97 -1.40 15.00 7.63
CA PHE A 97 -1.07 13.66 7.16
C PHE A 97 -1.99 12.59 7.76
N ILE A 98 -2.27 12.67 9.07
CA ILE A 98 -3.23 11.79 9.75
C ILE A 98 -4.64 11.96 9.17
N ASP A 99 -5.09 13.19 8.98
CA ASP A 99 -6.40 13.49 8.38
C ASP A 99 -6.52 12.89 6.97
N LEU A 100 -5.46 12.98 6.16
CA LEU A 100 -5.40 12.37 4.85
C LEU A 100 -5.56 10.84 4.92
N ILE A 101 -4.76 10.19 5.77
CA ILE A 101 -4.79 8.72 5.91
C ILE A 101 -6.16 8.23 6.38
N ASN A 102 -6.77 8.92 7.35
CA ASN A 102 -8.11 8.58 7.82
C ASN A 102 -9.16 8.75 6.72
N TYR A 103 -9.13 9.87 5.99
CA TYR A 103 -10.06 10.13 4.90
C TYR A 103 -10.00 9.04 3.82
N ILE A 104 -8.81 8.69 3.35
CA ILE A 104 -8.67 7.67 2.30
C ILE A 104 -9.02 6.26 2.79
N ASP A 105 -8.83 5.96 4.08
CA ASP A 105 -9.19 4.66 4.67
C ASP A 105 -10.71 4.49 4.78
N GLU A 106 -11.47 5.59 4.93
CA GLU A 106 -12.93 5.59 4.92
C GLU A 106 -13.49 5.49 3.50
N GLU A 107 -12.84 6.13 2.52
CA GLU A 107 -13.34 6.27 1.16
C GLU A 107 -12.95 5.11 0.23
N TYR A 108 -11.87 4.37 0.52
CA TYR A 108 -11.30 3.33 -0.33
C TYR A 108 -11.23 1.98 0.38
N GLU A 109 -11.55 0.93 -0.35
CA GLU A 109 -11.48 -0.45 0.16
C GLU A 109 -10.03 -0.92 0.29
N VAL A 110 -9.17 -0.51 -0.64
CA VAL A 110 -7.74 -0.80 -0.64
C VAL A 110 -6.94 0.48 -0.76
N VAL A 111 -6.03 0.69 0.19
CA VAL A 111 -5.09 1.81 0.23
C VAL A 111 -3.67 1.27 0.10
N ILE A 112 -2.96 1.68 -0.93
CA ILE A 112 -1.56 1.33 -1.17
C ILE A 112 -0.70 2.56 -0.88
N LEU A 113 0.19 2.42 0.11
CA LEU A 113 1.09 3.47 0.56
C LEU A 113 2.52 3.16 0.10
N ASP A 114 3.08 4.02 -0.73
CA ASP A 114 4.50 3.98 -1.12
C ASP A 114 5.30 4.79 -0.11
N LEU A 115 6.02 4.10 0.77
CA LEU A 115 6.68 4.73 1.91
C LEU A 115 8.12 5.13 1.59
N PRO A 116 8.57 6.30 2.10
CA PRO A 116 9.95 6.74 1.91
C PRO A 116 10.94 5.75 2.52
N PRO A 117 12.18 5.69 1.97
CA PRO A 117 13.27 4.99 2.64
C PRO A 117 13.63 5.68 3.96
N ASN A 118 14.43 5.01 4.78
CA ASN A 118 14.83 5.46 6.12
C ASN A 118 13.67 5.45 7.14
N ILE A 119 13.99 5.85 8.35
CA ILE A 119 13.02 6.00 9.45
C ILE A 119 12.55 7.44 9.46
N THR A 120 11.32 7.69 9.08
CA THR A 120 10.70 9.01 9.10
C THR A 120 9.59 9.08 10.14
N GLU A 121 9.21 10.28 10.55
CA GLU A 121 8.06 10.48 11.44
C GLU A 121 6.78 9.87 10.85
N GLY A 122 6.56 10.04 9.54
CA GLY A 122 5.42 9.44 8.84
C GLY A 122 5.40 7.91 8.92
N ASN A 123 6.57 7.24 8.76
CA ASN A 123 6.62 5.78 8.83
C ASN A 123 6.33 5.25 10.24
N ILE A 124 6.77 5.98 11.28
CA ILE A 124 6.54 5.60 12.67
C ILE A 124 5.05 5.72 13.04
N LEU A 125 4.29 6.62 12.42
CA LEU A 125 2.86 6.75 12.66
C LEU A 125 2.08 5.46 12.42
N PHE A 126 2.51 4.63 11.48
CA PHE A 126 1.86 3.35 11.20
C PHE A 126 2.06 2.27 12.28
N SER A 127 2.83 2.55 13.33
CA SER A 127 2.86 1.74 14.55
C SER A 127 1.68 2.04 15.49
N ASN A 128 0.93 3.11 15.25
CA ASN A 128 -0.29 3.43 16.00
C ASN A 128 -1.46 2.55 15.52
N GLU A 129 -2.23 1.98 16.44
CA GLU A 129 -3.34 1.08 16.12
C GLU A 129 -4.40 1.72 15.21
N GLU A 130 -4.69 3.02 15.38
CA GLU A 130 -5.69 3.76 14.59
C GLU A 130 -5.24 3.96 13.13
N LEU A 131 -3.94 4.12 12.92
CA LEU A 131 -3.35 4.34 11.60
C LEU A 131 -2.70 3.07 11.02
N SER A 132 -2.80 1.95 11.75
CA SER A 132 -2.08 0.73 11.41
C SER A 132 -2.26 0.33 9.96
N CYS A 133 -1.16 0.01 9.29
CA CYS A 133 -1.16 -0.64 8.00
C CYS A 133 -0.28 -1.89 8.06
N LYS A 134 -0.55 -2.84 7.18
CA LYS A 134 0.30 -4.02 7.02
C LYS A 134 1.41 -3.70 6.03
N MET A 135 2.63 -4.17 6.29
CA MET A 135 3.78 -3.87 5.43
C MET A 135 4.11 -5.02 4.49
N ILE A 136 4.47 -4.67 3.28
CA ILE A 136 5.22 -5.51 2.36
C ILE A 136 6.64 -4.94 2.32
N VAL A 137 7.61 -5.76 2.71
CA VAL A 137 9.02 -5.36 2.65
C VAL A 137 9.58 -5.69 1.27
N VAL A 138 10.18 -4.70 0.60
CA VAL A 138 10.75 -4.87 -0.74
C VAL A 138 12.27 -4.92 -0.65
N GLY A 139 12.85 -6.13 -0.75
CA GLY A 139 14.29 -6.37 -0.81
C GLY A 139 14.82 -6.38 -2.25
N GLU A 140 16.13 -6.33 -2.39
CA GLU A 140 16.84 -6.46 -3.67
C GLU A 140 17.87 -7.57 -3.58
N ASP A 141 18.04 -8.36 -4.65
CA ASP A 141 19.05 -9.42 -4.75
C ASP A 141 20.45 -8.83 -4.84
N SER A 142 20.96 -8.39 -3.70
CA SER A 142 22.33 -7.92 -3.49
C SER A 142 22.69 -8.01 -2.01
N VAL A 143 23.97 -8.12 -1.69
CA VAL A 143 24.41 -8.19 -0.27
C VAL A 143 23.93 -6.98 0.54
N PRO A 144 24.07 -5.71 0.07
CA PRO A 144 23.47 -4.58 0.78
C PRO A 144 21.94 -4.65 0.86
N GLY A 145 21.27 -5.09 -0.22
CA GLY A 145 19.82 -5.24 -0.31
C GLY A 145 19.28 -6.19 0.75
N ILE A 146 19.87 -7.38 0.87
CA ILE A 146 19.46 -8.36 1.87
C ILE A 146 19.75 -7.85 3.30
N SER A 147 20.92 -7.23 3.53
CA SER A 147 21.21 -6.60 4.83
C SER A 147 20.20 -5.50 5.20
N GLY A 148 19.81 -4.66 4.24
CA GLY A 148 18.78 -3.63 4.43
C GLY A 148 17.42 -4.22 4.75
N THR A 149 17.07 -5.32 4.07
CA THR A 149 15.81 -6.04 4.29
C THR A 149 15.73 -6.63 5.69
N LEU A 150 16.79 -7.30 6.17
CA LEU A 150 16.86 -7.85 7.53
C LEU A 150 16.70 -6.75 8.59
N LYS A 151 17.41 -5.62 8.43
CA LYS A 151 17.27 -4.47 9.35
C LYS A 151 15.85 -3.89 9.32
N THR A 152 15.21 -3.89 8.15
CA THR A 152 13.82 -3.43 8.02
C THR A 152 12.85 -4.34 8.76
N LEU A 153 13.01 -5.66 8.62
CA LEU A 153 12.19 -6.64 9.34
C LEU A 153 12.35 -6.53 10.85
N GLU A 154 13.59 -6.40 11.35
CA GLU A 154 13.87 -6.17 12.78
C GLU A 154 13.24 -4.86 13.29
N LEU A 155 13.29 -3.80 12.49
CA LEU A 155 12.67 -2.52 12.84
C LEU A 155 11.15 -2.64 12.94
N LEU A 156 10.50 -3.26 11.96
CA LEU A 156 9.04 -3.41 11.92
C LEU A 156 8.55 -4.29 13.08
N ASP A 157 9.27 -5.36 13.39
CA ASP A 157 9.00 -6.23 14.55
C ASP A 157 9.11 -5.43 15.87
N ALA A 158 10.18 -4.65 16.04
CA ALA A 158 10.38 -3.80 17.22
C ALA A 158 9.30 -2.72 17.38
N LEU A 159 8.68 -2.26 16.28
CA LEU A 159 7.57 -1.31 16.27
C LEU A 159 6.20 -2.00 16.39
N GLY A 160 6.13 -3.33 16.38
CA GLY A 160 4.87 -4.08 16.41
C GLY A 160 4.05 -3.96 15.12
N ILE A 161 4.69 -3.63 13.99
CA ILE A 161 4.01 -3.47 12.70
C ILE A 161 3.92 -4.82 11.99
N GLU A 162 2.71 -5.22 11.61
CA GLU A 162 2.46 -6.49 10.90
C GLU A 162 3.09 -6.47 9.50
N VAL A 163 3.89 -7.50 9.19
CA VAL A 163 4.48 -7.72 7.87
C VAL A 163 3.70 -8.83 7.15
N ILE A 164 3.09 -8.50 6.01
CA ILE A 164 2.43 -9.48 5.11
C ILE A 164 3.45 -10.46 4.58
N GLY A 165 4.60 -9.94 4.14
CA GLY A 165 5.71 -10.74 3.62
C GLY A 165 6.78 -9.88 2.96
N THR A 166 7.78 -10.57 2.45
CA THR A 166 8.92 -9.95 1.75
C THR A 166 8.87 -10.27 0.26
N ILE A 167 9.09 -9.27 -0.58
CA ILE A 167 9.32 -9.42 -2.00
C ILE A 167 10.82 -9.26 -2.26
N ILE A 168 11.44 -10.24 -2.90
CA ILE A 168 12.79 -10.08 -3.44
C ILE A 168 12.66 -9.60 -4.86
N ASN A 169 13.08 -8.37 -5.10
CA ASN A 169 13.02 -7.71 -6.41
C ASN A 169 14.38 -7.73 -7.10
N LYS A 170 14.38 -7.58 -8.43
CA LYS A 170 15.58 -7.56 -9.28
C LYS A 170 16.45 -8.81 -9.10
N ASP A 171 15.79 -9.96 -8.91
CA ASP A 171 16.47 -11.23 -8.72
C ASP A 171 17.34 -11.60 -9.94
N ARG A 172 18.59 -11.95 -9.69
CA ARG A 172 19.60 -12.38 -10.64
C ARG A 172 20.37 -13.62 -10.14
N ASP A 173 19.87 -14.25 -9.08
CA ASP A 173 20.53 -15.40 -8.45
C ASP A 173 21.97 -15.06 -7.95
N ILE A 174 22.12 -13.86 -7.34
CA ILE A 174 23.42 -13.36 -6.86
C ILE A 174 23.67 -13.78 -5.41
N VAL A 175 22.64 -13.69 -4.55
CA VAL A 175 22.75 -13.90 -3.11
C VAL A 175 21.78 -14.99 -2.67
N SER A 176 22.26 -15.97 -1.91
CA SER A 176 21.37 -16.90 -1.22
C SER A 176 20.70 -16.17 -0.05
N TYR A 177 19.40 -15.97 -0.10
CA TYR A 177 18.60 -15.24 0.88
C TYR A 177 17.51 -16.09 1.53
N GLU A 178 17.21 -17.27 1.01
CA GLU A 178 16.13 -18.16 1.47
C GLU A 178 16.37 -18.68 2.89
N ASP A 179 17.64 -18.81 3.28
CA ASP A 179 18.04 -19.29 4.61
C ASP A 179 17.99 -18.18 5.69
N VAL A 180 17.85 -16.90 5.28
CA VAL A 180 17.98 -15.74 6.18
C VAL A 180 16.76 -14.85 6.19
N ILE A 181 15.88 -14.95 5.19
CA ILE A 181 14.63 -14.20 5.12
C ILE A 181 13.46 -15.16 5.13
N ASP A 182 12.69 -15.11 6.20
CA ASP A 182 11.44 -15.84 6.31
C ASP A 182 10.31 -15.12 5.55
N ASN A 183 9.25 -15.85 5.21
CA ASN A 183 8.03 -15.31 4.61
C ASN A 183 8.26 -14.50 3.31
N ILE A 184 9.02 -15.08 2.37
CA ILE A 184 9.14 -14.54 1.00
C ILE A 184 7.84 -14.87 0.26
N ILE A 185 7.11 -13.82 -0.15
CA ILE A 185 5.82 -13.96 -0.86
C ILE A 185 5.96 -13.86 -2.37
N ALA A 186 7.05 -13.29 -2.88
CA ALA A 186 7.38 -13.28 -4.30
C ALA A 186 8.87 -13.06 -4.54
N ILE A 187 9.37 -13.64 -5.62
CA ILE A 187 10.70 -13.39 -6.17
C ILE A 187 10.49 -12.88 -7.59
N LEU A 188 10.89 -11.63 -7.84
CA LEU A 188 10.68 -10.96 -9.11
C LEU A 188 12.00 -10.84 -9.87
N PRO A 189 12.11 -11.46 -11.05
CA PRO A 189 13.34 -11.44 -11.80
C PRO A 189 13.69 -10.01 -12.25
N TYR A 190 14.99 -9.73 -12.42
CA TYR A 190 15.42 -8.50 -13.06
C TYR A 190 14.88 -8.45 -14.51
N ASP A 191 14.31 -7.30 -14.87
CA ASP A 191 13.72 -7.11 -16.20
C ASP A 191 14.05 -5.68 -16.68
N GLU A 192 14.75 -5.59 -17.82
CA GLU A 192 15.15 -4.30 -18.40
C GLU A 192 13.94 -3.49 -18.92
N GLU A 193 12.83 -4.15 -19.24
CA GLU A 193 11.61 -3.48 -19.71
C GLU A 193 10.95 -2.63 -18.59
N VAL A 194 11.24 -2.90 -17.32
CA VAL A 194 10.67 -2.13 -16.20
C VAL A 194 10.98 -0.64 -16.33
N GLU A 195 12.23 -0.28 -16.66
CA GLU A 195 12.64 1.12 -16.79
C GLU A 195 12.01 1.79 -18.03
N GLU A 196 11.91 1.05 -19.13
CA GLU A 196 11.24 1.53 -20.35
C GLU A 196 9.75 1.83 -20.09
N HIS A 197 9.07 0.93 -19.37
CA HIS A 197 7.67 1.12 -18.97
C HIS A 197 7.49 2.28 -18.01
N TRP A 198 8.42 2.46 -17.07
CA TRP A 198 8.44 3.62 -16.19
C TRP A 198 8.48 4.93 -16.97
N ILE A 199 9.39 5.06 -17.94
CA ILE A 199 9.52 6.26 -18.79
C ILE A 199 8.24 6.54 -19.59
N LYS A 200 7.53 5.50 -20.01
CA LYS A 200 6.27 5.62 -20.76
C LYS A 200 5.07 5.95 -19.88
N GLY A 201 5.19 5.83 -18.55
CA GLY A 201 4.06 5.90 -17.63
C GLY A 201 3.06 4.75 -17.84
N GLU A 202 3.52 3.57 -18.23
CA GLU A 202 2.69 2.39 -18.48
C GLU A 202 2.98 1.30 -17.45
N PRO A 203 1.96 0.77 -16.74
CA PRO A 203 2.17 -0.32 -15.80
C PRO A 203 2.72 -1.57 -16.51
N ILE A 204 3.91 -2.05 -16.09
CA ILE A 204 4.53 -3.24 -16.68
C ILE A 204 3.74 -4.52 -16.39
N ILE A 205 2.91 -4.52 -15.36
CA ILE A 205 2.03 -5.63 -15.01
C ILE A 205 1.08 -6.02 -16.18
N LYS A 206 0.84 -5.10 -17.12
CA LYS A 206 0.08 -5.37 -18.36
C LYS A 206 0.84 -6.28 -19.34
N LYS A 207 2.15 -6.48 -19.14
CA LYS A 207 3.01 -7.23 -20.06
C LYS A 207 3.17 -8.69 -19.64
N LYS A 208 3.42 -9.53 -20.67
CA LYS A 208 3.63 -10.96 -20.46
C LYS A 208 5.11 -11.33 -20.28
N THR A 209 5.91 -10.42 -19.73
CA THR A 209 7.29 -10.73 -19.30
C THR A 209 7.27 -11.67 -18.10
N SER A 210 8.40 -12.25 -17.73
CA SER A 210 8.49 -13.06 -16.49
C SER A 210 8.17 -12.22 -15.27
N PHE A 211 8.73 -11.00 -15.18
CA PHE A 211 8.44 -10.04 -14.13
C PHE A 211 6.94 -9.70 -14.05
N GLY A 212 6.33 -9.31 -15.17
CA GLY A 212 4.91 -8.94 -15.23
C GLY A 212 3.97 -10.09 -14.83
N LYS A 213 4.31 -11.34 -15.16
CA LYS A 213 3.52 -12.53 -14.77
C LYS A 213 3.58 -12.77 -13.26
N GLU A 214 4.79 -12.80 -12.67
CA GLU A 214 4.97 -13.01 -11.23
C GLU A 214 4.30 -11.87 -10.44
N LEU A 215 4.44 -10.64 -10.90
CA LEU A 215 3.80 -9.48 -10.26
C LEU A 215 2.26 -9.55 -10.35
N SER A 216 1.73 -10.00 -11.50
CA SER A 216 0.27 -10.19 -11.67
C SER A 216 -0.26 -11.30 -10.78
N PHE A 217 0.51 -12.37 -10.60
CA PHE A 217 0.15 -13.45 -9.69
C PHE A 217 0.06 -12.94 -8.25
N LEU A 218 1.09 -12.26 -7.77
CA LEU A 218 1.11 -11.67 -6.43
C LEU A 218 -0.04 -10.68 -6.21
N ALA A 219 -0.28 -9.76 -7.16
CA ALA A 219 -1.36 -8.78 -7.04
C ALA A 219 -2.74 -9.44 -6.96
N ARG A 220 -2.94 -10.53 -7.69
CA ARG A 220 -4.16 -11.34 -7.62
C ARG A 220 -4.33 -12.00 -6.26
N GLU A 221 -3.31 -12.64 -5.72
CA GLU A 221 -3.34 -13.30 -4.41
C GLU A 221 -3.69 -12.28 -3.30
N LEU A 222 -3.14 -11.06 -3.38
CA LEU A 222 -3.45 -9.98 -2.44
C LEU A 222 -4.93 -9.54 -2.55
N ALA A 223 -5.46 -9.40 -3.77
CA ALA A 223 -6.85 -9.03 -3.99
C ALA A 223 -7.81 -10.13 -3.52
N GLU A 224 -7.54 -11.40 -3.85
CA GLU A 224 -8.35 -12.56 -3.44
C GLU A 224 -8.37 -12.71 -1.91
N SER A 225 -7.24 -12.55 -1.25
CA SER A 225 -7.14 -12.58 0.22
C SER A 225 -8.01 -11.50 0.89
N TYR A 226 -8.07 -10.30 0.30
CA TYR A 226 -8.95 -9.24 0.78
C TYR A 226 -10.43 -9.61 0.62
N ILE A 227 -10.83 -10.08 -0.56
CA ILE A 227 -12.22 -10.46 -0.87
C ILE A 227 -12.70 -11.59 0.04
N GLU A 228 -11.87 -12.62 0.26
CA GLU A 228 -12.21 -13.73 1.16
C GLU A 228 -12.43 -13.28 2.60
N LYS A 229 -11.59 -12.37 3.09
CA LYS A 229 -11.71 -11.79 4.43
C LYS A 229 -12.99 -10.96 4.56
N ASP A 230 -13.32 -10.16 3.56
CA ASP A 230 -14.54 -9.36 3.54
C ASP A 230 -15.78 -10.25 3.53
N LEU A 231 -15.84 -11.26 2.68
CA LEU A 231 -16.92 -12.24 2.64
C LEU A 231 -17.10 -12.99 3.98
N ALA A 232 -16.00 -13.35 4.65
CA ALA A 232 -16.06 -13.98 5.97
C ALA A 232 -16.65 -13.03 7.02
N THR A 233 -16.26 -11.76 6.99
CA THR A 233 -16.79 -10.71 7.86
C THR A 233 -18.29 -10.48 7.62
N MET A 234 -18.72 -10.38 6.37
CA MET A 234 -20.13 -10.22 6.01
C MET A 234 -20.97 -11.42 6.48
N ARG A 235 -20.48 -12.65 6.34
CA ARG A 235 -21.14 -13.86 6.87
C ARG A 235 -21.29 -13.81 8.39
N ALA A 236 -20.22 -13.42 9.11
CA ALA A 236 -20.27 -13.29 10.57
C ALA A 236 -21.28 -12.23 11.02
N ILE A 237 -21.35 -11.08 10.36
CA ILE A 237 -22.35 -10.04 10.64
C ILE A 237 -23.76 -10.54 10.40
N LYS A 238 -24.00 -11.29 9.30
CA LYS A 238 -25.29 -11.88 9.01
C LYS A 238 -25.73 -12.84 10.10
N ILE A 239 -24.87 -13.77 10.51
CA ILE A 239 -25.12 -14.74 11.58
C ILE A 239 -25.43 -14.00 12.90
N ALA A 240 -24.65 -12.97 13.25
CA ALA A 240 -24.89 -12.18 14.47
C ALA A 240 -26.25 -11.46 14.46
N LYS A 241 -26.68 -10.92 13.30
CA LYS A 241 -28.00 -10.29 13.14
C LYS A 241 -29.13 -11.30 13.26
N GLU A 242 -28.99 -12.48 12.65
CA GLU A 242 -29.99 -13.57 12.75
C GLU A 242 -30.12 -14.07 14.20
N PHE A 243 -29.00 -14.24 14.91
CA PHE A 243 -28.98 -14.64 16.32
C PHE A 243 -29.67 -13.58 17.22
N LYS A 244 -29.35 -12.30 16.99
CA LYS A 244 -29.98 -11.19 17.73
C LYS A 244 -31.51 -11.16 17.52
N SER A 245 -31.98 -11.38 16.29
CA SER A 245 -33.41 -11.41 15.98
C SER A 245 -34.14 -12.58 16.66
N GLN A 246 -33.50 -13.75 16.75
CA GLN A 246 -34.04 -14.93 17.46
C GLN A 246 -34.18 -14.72 18.96
N ILE A 247 -33.23 -14.01 19.59
CA ILE A 247 -33.29 -13.69 21.02
C ILE A 247 -34.42 -12.67 21.30
N LEU A 248 -34.48 -11.60 20.50
CA LEU A 248 -35.49 -10.56 20.67
C LEU A 248 -36.91 -11.03 20.29
N GLY A 249 -37.04 -11.96 19.35
CA GLY A 249 -38.34 -12.57 19.00
C GLY A 249 -38.90 -13.50 20.07
N LYS A 250 -38.02 -14.16 20.86
CA LYS A 250 -38.45 -14.99 21.99
C LYS A 250 -38.88 -14.20 23.23
N SER A 251 -38.37 -12.99 23.41
CA SER A 251 -38.77 -12.12 24.54
C SER A 251 -40.11 -11.43 24.34
N GLY A 252 -40.70 -11.47 23.14
CA GLY A 252 -42.04 -10.92 22.86
C GLY A 252 -43.19 -11.94 22.99
N GLU A 253 -42.89 -13.24 23.01
CA GLU A 253 -43.93 -14.30 23.15
C GLU A 253 -44.21 -14.71 24.61
N GLU A 254 -43.29 -14.38 25.56
CA GLU A 254 -43.48 -14.73 26.98
C GLU A 254 -44.35 -13.70 27.75
N ASP A 255 -44.58 -12.50 27.21
CA ASP A 255 -45.38 -11.45 27.90
C ASP A 255 -46.91 -11.49 27.54
N GLU A 256 -47.35 -12.34 26.61
CA GLU A 256 -48.79 -12.47 26.25
C GLU A 256 -49.50 -13.63 26.97
N GLU A 257 -48.84 -14.48 27.76
CA GLU A 257 -49.46 -15.61 28.47
C GLU A 257 -49.83 -15.34 29.93
N TYR A 258 -49.64 -14.06 30.41
CA TYR A 258 -50.04 -13.66 31.77
C TYR A 258 -50.92 -12.40 31.83
N MET A 259 -51.99 -12.35 31.02
CA MET A 259 -53.10 -11.43 31.26
C MET A 259 -54.46 -12.14 31.20
#